data_2534710227e05c592ebf938c238ba92f
#
_entry.id   2534710227e05c592ebf938c238ba92f
#
_cell.length_a   1.000
_cell.length_b   1.000
_cell.length_c   1.000
_cell.angle_alpha   90.00
_cell.angle_beta   90.00
_cell.angle_gamma   90.00
#
_symmetry.space_group_name_H-M   'P 1'
#
loop_
_entity.id
_entity.type
_entity.pdbx_description
1 polymer ?
#
loop_
_entity_poly.entity_id
_entity_poly.type
_entity_poly.pdbx_seq_one_letter_code
_entity_poly.pdbx_strand_id
1 'polypeptide(L)'
;IDEIHKYKGWSRELKLIYDYHSELHVFFTGSSILDISKGVADLSRRVLTFEMQGLSYREYLALFHKIDLPTYNLQQILAQQVVLPKGFLPLQHFTDYLKRGFYPFSDDNFERYIMQVVNTTLEVDIAQYADLTPAIIRKLKRLLAIIAQAAPFKPNFTQIAGQLEVSRNSIADLCAWLEKAGLIGQLRDSTGGIRGLGKVDKVYLDNPTLIYVLGRENTETGTIRETFFFNQMRVHQDVVVSTVS
;
A
#
# COMPACT_ATOMS: atom_id res chain seq x y z
N ILE A 1 20.32 5.39 -10.05
CA ILE A 1 20.44 3.95 -10.38
C ILE A 1 19.04 3.36 -10.29
N ASP A 2 18.55 2.82 -11.38
CA ASP A 2 17.23 2.21 -11.46
C ASP A 2 17.29 0.70 -11.21
N GLU A 3 16.23 0.14 -10.60
CA GLU A 3 16.09 -1.29 -10.31
C GLU A 3 17.32 -1.90 -9.60
N ILE A 4 17.88 -1.20 -8.63
CA ILE A 4 19.14 -1.55 -7.97
C ILE A 4 19.10 -2.94 -7.32
N HIS A 5 17.93 -3.40 -6.87
CA HIS A 5 17.74 -4.70 -6.23
C HIS A 5 18.09 -5.88 -7.15
N LYS A 6 18.13 -5.67 -8.47
CA LYS A 6 18.56 -6.69 -9.44
C LYS A 6 20.08 -6.94 -9.41
N TYR A 7 20.85 -6.02 -8.84
CA TYR A 7 22.29 -6.18 -8.67
C TYR A 7 22.63 -6.83 -7.33
N LYS A 8 23.14 -8.06 -7.38
CA LYS A 8 23.50 -8.79 -6.16
C LYS A 8 24.63 -8.08 -5.41
N GLY A 9 24.42 -7.77 -4.12
CA GLY A 9 25.41 -7.09 -3.28
C GLY A 9 25.38 -5.56 -3.37
N TRP A 10 24.35 -4.99 -3.97
CA TRP A 10 24.19 -3.54 -4.17
C TRP A 10 24.32 -2.71 -2.88
N SER A 11 23.82 -3.20 -1.75
CA SER A 11 23.91 -2.49 -0.46
C SER A 11 25.35 -2.31 0.00
N ARG A 12 26.20 -3.33 -0.23
CA ARG A 12 27.63 -3.25 0.08
C ARG A 12 28.34 -2.23 -0.80
N GLU A 13 28.05 -2.21 -2.10
CA GLU A 13 28.65 -1.25 -3.04
C GLU A 13 28.22 0.19 -2.69
N LEU A 14 26.94 0.44 -2.41
CA LEU A 14 26.48 1.75 -1.99
C LEU A 14 27.14 2.20 -0.68
N LYS A 15 27.38 1.27 0.25
CA LYS A 15 28.09 1.59 1.48
C LYS A 15 29.53 2.03 1.20
N LEU A 16 30.24 1.35 0.30
CA LEU A 16 31.61 1.74 -0.11
C LEU A 16 31.60 3.10 -0.80
N ILE A 17 30.64 3.34 -1.70
CA ILE A 17 30.50 4.65 -2.36
C ILE A 17 30.28 5.75 -1.30
N TYR A 18 29.39 5.55 -0.38
CA TYR A 18 29.11 6.51 0.69
C TYR A 18 30.35 6.80 1.57
N ASP A 19 31.09 5.74 1.93
CA ASP A 19 32.23 5.86 2.85
C ASP A 19 33.49 6.44 2.18
N TYR A 20 33.68 6.25 0.86
CA TYR A 20 34.89 6.69 0.14
C TYR A 20 34.68 7.84 -0.84
N HIS A 21 33.42 8.17 -1.18
CA HIS A 21 33.08 9.19 -2.18
C HIS A 21 31.98 10.12 -1.64
N SER A 22 32.32 10.88 -0.61
CA SER A 22 31.39 11.77 0.08
C SER A 22 30.82 12.90 -0.80
N GLU A 23 31.47 13.18 -1.93
CA GLU A 23 31.03 14.15 -2.93
C GLU A 23 29.90 13.63 -3.81
N LEU A 24 29.63 12.33 -3.81
CA LEU A 24 28.58 11.73 -4.66
C LEU A 24 27.23 11.71 -3.95
N HIS A 25 26.22 12.22 -4.63
CA HIS A 25 24.83 12.06 -4.23
C HIS A 25 24.19 10.94 -5.08
N VAL A 26 23.83 9.84 -4.43
CA VAL A 26 23.30 8.65 -5.12
C VAL A 26 21.80 8.55 -4.89
N PHE A 27 21.03 8.58 -5.99
CA PHE A 27 19.61 8.23 -5.99
C PHE A 27 19.45 6.85 -6.61
N PHE A 28 18.71 5.97 -5.93
CA PHE A 28 18.43 4.65 -6.44
C PHE A 28 16.96 4.28 -6.25
N THR A 29 16.44 3.47 -7.16
CA THR A 29 15.07 2.98 -7.14
C THR A 29 15.03 1.45 -7.17
N GLY A 30 13.89 0.91 -6.82
CA GLY A 30 13.59 -0.51 -6.99
C GLY A 30 12.09 -0.74 -6.85
N SER A 31 11.57 -1.62 -7.69
CA SER A 31 10.14 -1.99 -7.70
C SER A 31 9.78 -2.98 -6.59
N SER A 32 10.74 -3.72 -6.06
CA SER A 32 10.53 -4.65 -4.95
C SER A 32 10.79 -3.95 -3.61
N ILE A 33 9.73 -3.48 -2.95
CA ILE A 33 9.79 -2.88 -1.60
C ILE A 33 10.48 -3.83 -0.62
N LEU A 34 10.24 -5.13 -0.75
CA LEU A 34 10.75 -6.14 0.14
C LEU A 34 12.28 -6.32 0.00
N ASP A 35 12.80 -6.35 -1.22
CA ASP A 35 14.23 -6.49 -1.49
C ASP A 35 15.00 -5.20 -1.14
N ILE A 36 14.43 -4.05 -1.46
CA ILE A 36 14.99 -2.75 -1.04
C ILE A 36 15.06 -2.66 0.49
N SER A 37 14.03 -3.08 1.21
CA SER A 37 14.03 -3.06 2.68
C SER A 37 15.13 -3.91 3.30
N LYS A 38 15.47 -5.07 2.70
CA LYS A 38 16.59 -5.91 3.17
C LYS A 38 17.93 -5.17 3.01
N GLY A 39 18.18 -4.60 1.84
CA GLY A 39 19.43 -3.91 1.56
C GLY A 39 19.58 -2.61 2.33
N VAL A 40 18.51 -1.85 2.52
CA VAL A 40 18.50 -0.62 3.32
C VAL A 40 18.82 -0.91 4.78
N ALA A 41 18.38 -2.02 5.34
CA ALA A 41 18.76 -2.42 6.70
C ALA A 41 20.28 -2.58 6.86
N ASP A 42 20.98 -3.09 5.83
CA ASP A 42 22.44 -3.20 5.81
C ASP A 42 23.14 -1.83 5.64
N LEU A 43 22.54 -0.90 4.89
CA LEU A 43 23.09 0.46 4.72
C LEU A 43 23.02 1.30 5.99
N SER A 44 22.17 0.96 6.95
CA SER A 44 22.07 1.64 8.25
C SER A 44 22.08 3.17 8.06
N ARG A 45 21.80 4.03 8.76
CA ARG A 45 21.80 5.51 8.77
C ARG A 45 22.42 6.26 7.55
N ARG A 46 22.84 5.56 6.45
CA ARG A 46 23.47 6.13 5.26
C ARG A 46 22.49 6.50 4.15
N VAL A 47 21.21 6.09 4.27
CA VAL A 47 20.18 6.37 3.26
C VAL A 47 18.91 6.90 3.90
N LEU A 48 18.22 7.76 3.15
CA LEU A 48 16.85 8.16 3.40
C LEU A 48 15.96 7.39 2.43
N THR A 49 14.97 6.72 2.95
CA THR A 49 14.02 5.95 2.14
C THR A 49 12.74 6.74 1.97
N PHE A 50 12.30 6.86 0.72
CA PHE A 50 11.02 7.44 0.35
C PHE A 50 10.19 6.36 -0.35
N GLU A 51 8.98 6.13 0.13
CA GLU A 51 8.04 5.22 -0.50
C GLU A 51 7.16 6.00 -1.48
N MET A 52 7.19 5.59 -2.75
CA MET A 52 6.35 6.18 -3.78
C MET A 52 5.00 5.49 -3.76
N GLN A 53 3.98 6.21 -3.32
CA GLN A 53 2.61 5.73 -3.31
C GLN A 53 1.99 5.82 -4.71
N GLY A 54 0.86 5.12 -4.90
CA GLY A 54 0.05 5.35 -6.09
C GLY A 54 -0.54 6.76 -6.13
N LEU A 55 -1.14 7.11 -7.25
CA LEU A 55 -1.67 8.46 -7.49
C LEU A 55 -2.79 8.79 -6.50
N SER A 56 -2.71 9.98 -5.91
CA SER A 56 -3.87 10.61 -5.27
C SER A 56 -4.89 11.03 -6.34
N TYR A 57 -6.13 11.30 -5.92
CA TYR A 57 -7.15 11.77 -6.86
C TYR A 57 -6.73 13.08 -7.56
N ARG A 58 -6.05 13.97 -6.83
CA ARG A 58 -5.52 15.22 -7.40
C ARG A 58 -4.46 14.97 -8.47
N GLU A 59 -3.52 14.06 -8.24
CA GLU A 59 -2.49 13.69 -9.21
C GLU A 59 -3.08 12.98 -10.43
N TYR A 60 -4.08 12.13 -10.22
CA TYR A 60 -4.84 11.51 -11.30
C TYR A 60 -5.52 12.54 -12.21
N LEU A 61 -6.16 13.55 -11.62
CA LEU A 61 -6.78 14.64 -12.38
C LEU A 61 -5.75 15.43 -13.19
N ALA A 62 -4.60 15.74 -12.60
CA ALA A 62 -3.53 16.44 -13.29
C ALA A 62 -2.96 15.60 -14.45
N LEU A 63 -2.69 14.32 -14.21
CA LEU A 63 -2.04 13.44 -15.19
C LEU A 63 -2.97 13.11 -16.37
N PHE A 64 -4.19 12.66 -16.09
CA PHE A 64 -5.10 12.12 -17.11
C PHE A 64 -6.10 13.14 -17.66
N HIS A 65 -6.47 14.15 -16.86
CA HIS A 65 -7.50 15.13 -17.25
C HIS A 65 -6.97 16.54 -17.42
N LYS A 66 -5.67 16.78 -17.15
CA LYS A 66 -5.04 18.12 -17.23
C LYS A 66 -5.74 19.16 -16.33
N ILE A 67 -6.27 18.71 -15.20
CA ILE A 67 -6.93 19.52 -14.19
C ILE A 67 -5.97 19.65 -13.00
N ASP A 68 -5.34 20.82 -12.88
CA ASP A 68 -4.45 21.12 -11.76
C ASP A 68 -5.25 21.74 -10.60
N LEU A 69 -5.20 21.10 -9.45
CA LEU A 69 -5.82 21.58 -8.22
C LEU A 69 -4.77 21.98 -7.21
N PRO A 70 -4.97 23.11 -6.52
CA PRO A 70 -4.08 23.54 -5.43
C PRO A 70 -4.11 22.56 -4.26
N THR A 71 -3.05 22.57 -3.47
CA THR A 71 -2.98 21.83 -2.20
C THR A 71 -3.47 22.70 -1.05
N TYR A 72 -4.15 22.08 -0.09
CA TYR A 72 -4.60 22.73 1.12
C TYR A 72 -4.19 21.89 2.34
N ASN A 73 -3.73 22.54 3.37
CA ASN A 73 -3.50 21.89 4.66
C ASN A 73 -4.83 21.74 5.43
N LEU A 74 -4.81 20.93 6.49
CA LEU A 74 -6.00 20.63 7.28
C LEU A 74 -6.64 21.91 7.87
N GLN A 75 -5.81 22.86 8.32
CA GLN A 75 -6.31 24.12 8.90
C GLN A 75 -7.09 24.95 7.87
N GLN A 76 -6.57 25.04 6.64
CA GLN A 76 -7.24 25.74 5.54
C GLN A 76 -8.57 25.07 5.18
N ILE A 77 -8.62 23.74 5.19
CA ILE A 77 -9.84 22.98 4.93
C ILE A 77 -10.88 23.26 6.04
N LEU A 78 -10.48 23.17 7.30
CA LEU A 78 -11.35 23.44 8.45
C LEU A 78 -11.84 24.90 8.48
N ALA A 79 -11.00 25.85 8.07
CA ALA A 79 -11.34 27.25 7.93
C ALA A 79 -12.17 27.58 6.67
N GLN A 80 -12.57 26.57 5.87
CA GLN A 80 -13.33 26.74 4.63
C GLN A 80 -12.65 27.64 3.59
N GLN A 81 -11.33 27.64 3.56
CA GLN A 81 -10.51 28.44 2.62
C GLN A 81 -10.24 27.73 1.28
N VAL A 82 -10.88 26.60 1.06
CA VAL A 82 -10.73 25.83 -0.19
C VAL A 82 -11.41 26.56 -1.34
N VAL A 83 -10.64 26.89 -2.37
CA VAL A 83 -11.16 27.50 -3.60
C VAL A 83 -10.96 26.50 -4.73
N LEU A 84 -12.04 26.08 -5.36
CA LEU A 84 -12.03 25.20 -6.51
C LEU A 84 -12.15 26.02 -7.81
N PRO A 85 -11.55 25.54 -8.91
CA PRO A 85 -11.70 26.18 -10.23
C PRO A 85 -13.18 26.31 -10.62
N LYS A 86 -13.52 27.42 -11.26
CA LYS A 86 -14.90 27.67 -11.71
C LYS A 86 -15.35 26.57 -12.68
N GLY A 87 -16.51 25.98 -12.39
CA GLY A 87 -17.07 24.88 -13.19
C GLY A 87 -16.45 23.50 -12.94
N PHE A 88 -15.51 23.38 -12.02
CA PHE A 88 -14.99 22.08 -11.63
C PHE A 88 -16.03 21.27 -10.85
N LEU A 89 -16.26 20.03 -11.30
CA LEU A 89 -17.16 19.07 -10.65
C LEU A 89 -16.32 17.99 -9.94
N PRO A 90 -16.15 18.05 -8.62
CA PRO A 90 -15.22 17.18 -7.89
C PRO A 90 -15.45 15.69 -8.08
N LEU A 91 -16.69 15.27 -8.33
CA LEU A 91 -17.04 13.86 -8.45
C LEU A 91 -17.11 13.35 -9.91
N GLN A 92 -16.91 14.21 -10.90
CA GLN A 92 -17.05 13.86 -12.32
C GLN A 92 -16.17 12.67 -12.72
N HIS A 93 -14.90 12.67 -12.27
CA HIS A 93 -13.91 11.63 -12.59
C HIS A 93 -13.64 10.69 -11.42
N PHE A 94 -14.36 10.85 -10.32
CA PHE A 94 -14.04 10.14 -9.08
C PHE A 94 -14.30 8.63 -9.17
N THR A 95 -15.37 8.23 -9.84
CA THR A 95 -15.68 6.80 -10.03
C THR A 95 -14.62 6.10 -10.88
N ASP A 96 -14.13 6.76 -11.93
CA ASP A 96 -13.06 6.21 -12.79
C ASP A 96 -11.74 6.12 -12.04
N TYR A 97 -11.43 7.14 -11.23
CA TYR A 97 -10.29 7.10 -10.34
C TYR A 97 -10.35 5.91 -9.37
N LEU A 98 -11.48 5.69 -8.70
CA LEU A 98 -11.62 4.57 -7.76
C LEU A 98 -11.39 3.20 -8.43
N LYS A 99 -11.80 3.06 -9.70
CA LYS A 99 -11.65 1.81 -10.45
C LYS A 99 -10.22 1.55 -10.92
N ARG A 100 -9.53 2.57 -11.43
CA ARG A 100 -8.23 2.40 -12.10
C ARG A 100 -7.25 3.55 -11.95
N GLY A 101 -7.61 4.61 -11.21
CA GLY A 101 -6.79 5.83 -11.14
C GLY A 101 -5.65 5.80 -10.14
N PHE A 102 -5.57 4.80 -9.28
CA PHE A 102 -4.47 4.68 -8.31
C PHE A 102 -3.13 4.39 -8.98
N TYR A 103 -3.13 3.65 -10.09
CA TYR A 103 -1.92 3.31 -10.83
C TYR A 103 -1.73 4.25 -12.04
N PRO A 104 -0.47 4.69 -12.33
CA PRO A 104 -0.20 5.72 -13.34
C PRO A 104 -0.23 5.18 -14.78
N PHE A 105 -1.03 4.18 -15.07
CA PHE A 105 -1.20 3.64 -16.41
C PHE A 105 -2.68 3.31 -16.68
N SER A 106 -3.05 3.39 -17.94
CA SER A 106 -4.38 3.02 -18.42
C SER A 106 -4.24 2.20 -19.70
N ASP A 107 -4.72 0.98 -19.67
CA ASP A 107 -4.69 0.02 -20.79
C ASP A 107 -5.99 -0.76 -20.81
N ASP A 108 -6.40 -1.27 -21.98
CA ASP A 108 -7.59 -2.09 -22.12
C ASP A 108 -7.52 -3.39 -21.33
N ASN A 109 -6.31 -3.87 -21.04
CA ASN A 109 -6.04 -5.05 -20.22
C ASN A 109 -5.72 -4.73 -18.75
N PHE A 110 -6.10 -3.55 -18.26
CA PHE A 110 -5.73 -3.04 -16.95
C PHE A 110 -5.94 -4.04 -15.82
N GLU A 111 -7.13 -4.63 -15.71
CA GLU A 111 -7.44 -5.60 -14.63
C GLU A 111 -6.54 -6.84 -14.70
N ARG A 112 -6.30 -7.34 -15.92
CA ARG A 112 -5.40 -8.48 -16.13
C ARG A 112 -3.97 -8.15 -15.74
N TYR A 113 -3.54 -6.94 -16.03
CA TYR A 113 -2.22 -6.45 -15.64
C TYR A 113 -2.08 -6.36 -14.13
N ILE A 114 -3.05 -5.77 -13.43
CA ILE A 114 -3.04 -5.70 -11.96
C ILE A 114 -3.05 -7.12 -11.35
N MET A 115 -3.85 -8.03 -11.87
CA MET A 115 -3.85 -9.43 -11.41
C MET A 115 -2.48 -10.09 -11.59
N GLN A 116 -1.78 -9.81 -12.69
CA GLN A 116 -0.42 -10.31 -12.91
C GLN A 116 0.55 -9.73 -11.88
N VAL A 117 0.49 -8.43 -11.61
CA VAL A 117 1.32 -7.77 -10.59
C VAL A 117 1.06 -8.40 -9.22
N VAL A 118 -0.20 -8.55 -8.81
CA VAL A 118 -0.56 -9.20 -7.53
C VAL A 118 0.00 -10.63 -7.44
N ASN A 119 -0.14 -11.42 -8.50
CA ASN A 119 0.40 -12.78 -8.51
C ASN A 119 1.93 -12.81 -8.41
N THR A 120 2.62 -11.93 -9.14
CA THR A 120 4.09 -11.81 -9.07
C THR A 120 4.52 -11.42 -7.66
N THR A 121 3.86 -10.44 -7.05
CA THR A 121 4.13 -10.02 -5.67
C THR A 121 3.99 -11.19 -4.68
N LEU A 122 2.95 -12.01 -4.82
CA LEU A 122 2.71 -13.15 -3.91
C LEU A 122 3.68 -14.31 -4.17
N GLU A 123 3.93 -14.65 -5.43
CA GLU A 123 4.67 -15.86 -5.82
C GLU A 123 6.18 -15.65 -5.89
N VAL A 124 6.63 -14.42 -6.13
CA VAL A 124 8.04 -14.09 -6.30
C VAL A 124 8.52 -13.20 -5.16
N ASP A 125 8.00 -11.99 -5.03
CA ASP A 125 8.57 -10.99 -4.12
C ASP A 125 8.44 -11.42 -2.65
N ILE A 126 7.24 -11.74 -2.18
CA ILE A 126 7.01 -12.19 -0.79
C ILE A 126 7.67 -13.56 -0.57
N ALA A 127 7.57 -14.46 -1.54
CA ALA A 127 8.14 -15.79 -1.44
C ALA A 127 9.65 -15.76 -1.22
N GLN A 128 10.38 -14.95 -1.98
CA GLN A 128 11.83 -14.79 -1.86
C GLN A 128 12.20 -13.99 -0.59
N TYR A 129 11.41 -12.96 -0.27
CA TYR A 129 11.68 -12.16 0.92
C TYR A 129 11.62 -12.96 2.21
N ALA A 130 10.60 -13.79 2.37
CA ALA A 130 10.33 -14.53 3.60
C ALA A 130 10.72 -16.02 3.52
N ASP A 131 11.40 -16.44 2.45
CA ASP A 131 11.81 -17.83 2.18
C ASP A 131 10.64 -18.82 2.32
N LEU A 132 9.53 -18.52 1.63
CA LEU A 132 8.30 -19.25 1.79
C LEU A 132 8.22 -20.50 0.94
N THR A 133 7.70 -21.57 1.52
CA THR A 133 7.36 -22.79 0.78
C THR A 133 6.12 -22.59 -0.10
N PRO A 134 5.95 -23.34 -1.20
CA PRO A 134 4.76 -23.29 -2.03
C PRO A 134 3.44 -23.52 -1.26
N ALA A 135 3.48 -24.28 -0.16
CA ALA A 135 2.32 -24.50 0.71
C ALA A 135 1.89 -23.20 1.42
N ILE A 136 2.85 -22.42 1.92
CA ILE A 136 2.56 -21.14 2.57
C ILE A 136 2.10 -20.09 1.55
N ILE A 137 2.68 -20.06 0.36
CA ILE A 137 2.23 -19.16 -0.73
C ILE A 137 0.76 -19.41 -1.08
N ARG A 138 0.32 -20.67 -1.16
CA ARG A 138 -1.10 -20.99 -1.36
C ARG A 138 -1.99 -20.47 -0.24
N LYS A 139 -1.53 -20.56 1.02
CA LYS A 139 -2.26 -20.00 2.17
C LYS A 139 -2.31 -18.48 2.15
N LEU A 140 -1.22 -17.83 1.73
CA LEU A 140 -1.14 -16.38 1.54
C LEU A 140 -2.16 -15.91 0.47
N LYS A 141 -2.24 -16.59 -0.67
CA LYS A 141 -3.25 -16.31 -1.71
C LYS A 141 -4.68 -16.48 -1.19
N ARG A 142 -4.95 -17.55 -0.45
CA ARG A 142 -6.27 -17.77 0.17
C ARG A 142 -6.59 -16.68 1.19
N LEU A 143 -5.62 -16.23 1.99
CA LEU A 143 -5.80 -15.13 2.92
C LEU A 143 -6.15 -13.83 2.19
N LEU A 144 -5.43 -13.48 1.13
CA LEU A 144 -5.74 -12.29 0.33
C LEU A 144 -7.15 -12.38 -0.27
N ALA A 145 -7.57 -13.55 -0.76
CA ALA A 145 -8.92 -13.75 -1.27
C ALA A 145 -10.00 -13.56 -0.19
N ILE A 146 -9.77 -14.06 1.04
CA ILE A 146 -10.67 -13.85 2.18
C ILE A 146 -10.78 -12.35 2.49
N ILE A 147 -9.64 -11.67 2.54
CA ILE A 147 -9.59 -10.22 2.79
C ILE A 147 -10.32 -9.46 1.68
N ALA A 148 -10.06 -9.77 0.42
CA ALA A 148 -10.69 -9.10 -0.73
C ALA A 148 -12.22 -9.22 -0.73
N GLN A 149 -12.76 -10.33 -0.21
CA GLN A 149 -14.20 -10.54 -0.11
C GLN A 149 -14.88 -9.85 1.06
N ALA A 150 -14.13 -9.51 2.12
CA ALA A 150 -14.69 -9.02 3.38
C ALA A 150 -14.24 -7.60 3.73
N ALA A 151 -13.15 -7.10 3.16
CA ALA A 151 -12.58 -5.79 3.51
C ALA A 151 -13.49 -4.61 3.10
N PRO A 152 -13.53 -3.53 3.90
CA PRO A 152 -12.89 -3.39 5.21
C PRO A 152 -13.68 -4.13 6.31
N PHE A 153 -12.98 -4.85 7.16
CA PHE A 153 -13.62 -5.61 8.24
C PHE A 153 -12.73 -5.71 9.48
N LYS A 154 -13.36 -5.96 10.63
CA LYS A 154 -12.66 -6.30 11.87
C LYS A 154 -12.26 -7.77 11.85
N PRO A 155 -10.95 -8.10 11.78
CA PRO A 155 -10.54 -9.48 11.56
C PRO A 155 -10.73 -10.35 12.80
N ASN A 156 -11.34 -11.52 12.61
CA ASN A 156 -11.28 -12.61 13.58
C ASN A 156 -10.12 -13.56 13.20
N PHE A 157 -8.91 -13.25 13.64
CA PHE A 157 -7.72 -14.03 13.29
C PHE A 157 -7.81 -15.50 13.71
N THR A 158 -8.54 -15.83 14.77
CA THR A 158 -8.74 -17.22 15.19
C THR A 158 -9.59 -17.99 14.19
N GLN A 159 -10.66 -17.37 13.69
CA GLN A 159 -11.51 -17.99 12.68
C GLN A 159 -10.77 -18.15 11.34
N ILE A 160 -10.06 -17.12 10.90
CA ILE A 160 -9.24 -17.15 9.67
C ILE A 160 -8.15 -18.22 9.77
N ALA A 161 -7.50 -18.34 10.92
CA ALA A 161 -6.48 -19.35 11.18
C ALA A 161 -7.04 -20.76 11.06
N GLY A 162 -8.23 -21.02 11.59
CA GLY A 162 -8.94 -22.29 11.42
C GLY A 162 -9.26 -22.60 9.95
N GLN A 163 -9.72 -21.63 9.17
CA GLN A 163 -10.01 -21.79 7.74
C GLN A 163 -8.76 -22.09 6.89
N LEU A 164 -7.62 -21.56 7.30
CA LEU A 164 -6.34 -21.73 6.59
C LEU A 164 -5.47 -22.84 7.18
N GLU A 165 -5.92 -23.50 8.24
CA GLU A 165 -5.17 -24.56 8.95
C GLU A 165 -3.76 -24.10 9.33
N VAL A 166 -3.68 -22.93 9.99
CA VAL A 166 -2.45 -22.34 10.51
C VAL A 166 -2.63 -21.83 11.93
N SER A 167 -1.54 -21.48 12.61
CA SER A 167 -1.62 -20.82 13.91
C SER A 167 -2.12 -19.37 13.76
N ARG A 168 -2.70 -18.82 14.83
CA ARG A 168 -3.10 -17.41 14.88
C ARG A 168 -1.89 -16.47 14.64
N ASN A 169 -0.72 -16.83 15.16
CA ASN A 169 0.50 -16.04 14.97
C ASN A 169 0.92 -16.03 13.49
N SER A 170 0.80 -17.19 12.81
CA SER A 170 1.07 -17.25 11.36
C SER A 170 0.17 -16.31 10.55
N ILE A 171 -1.10 -16.11 10.95
CA ILE A 171 -1.97 -15.13 10.27
C ILE A 171 -1.44 -13.71 10.43
N ALA A 172 -0.94 -13.35 11.61
CA ALA A 172 -0.35 -12.03 11.81
C ALA A 172 0.87 -11.80 10.92
N ASP A 173 1.75 -12.81 10.79
CA ASP A 173 2.91 -12.75 9.89
C ASP A 173 2.49 -12.65 8.42
N LEU A 174 1.51 -13.46 7.99
CA LEU A 174 0.99 -13.40 6.61
C LEU A 174 0.38 -12.02 6.30
N CYS A 175 -0.38 -11.43 7.25
CA CYS A 175 -0.90 -10.07 7.10
C CYS A 175 0.22 -9.03 7.05
N ALA A 176 1.26 -9.16 7.87
CA ALA A 176 2.40 -8.24 7.85
C ALA A 176 3.14 -8.27 6.51
N TRP A 177 3.30 -9.43 5.89
CA TRP A 177 3.89 -9.55 4.56
C TRP A 177 3.00 -8.93 3.46
N LEU A 178 1.68 -9.17 3.51
CA LEU A 178 0.74 -8.54 2.57
C LEU A 178 0.73 -7.02 2.72
N GLU A 179 0.78 -6.50 3.94
CA GLU A 179 0.83 -5.06 4.22
C GLU A 179 2.13 -4.45 3.71
N LYS A 180 3.27 -5.08 4.01
CA LYS A 180 4.59 -4.63 3.54
C LYS A 180 4.73 -4.67 2.02
N ALA A 181 4.02 -5.57 1.37
CA ALA A 181 3.98 -5.68 -0.09
C ALA A 181 2.95 -4.75 -0.75
N GLY A 182 2.25 -3.90 0.01
CA GLY A 182 1.28 -2.95 -0.50
C GLY A 182 0.00 -3.59 -1.06
N LEU A 183 -0.39 -4.76 -0.57
CA LEU A 183 -1.64 -5.42 -0.98
C LEU A 183 -2.79 -5.18 -0.01
N ILE A 184 -2.48 -4.95 1.27
CA ILE A 184 -3.47 -4.60 2.30
C ILE A 184 -2.97 -3.44 3.15
N GLY A 185 -3.90 -2.82 3.88
CA GLY A 185 -3.61 -1.89 4.95
C GLY A 185 -4.26 -2.33 6.26
N GLN A 186 -3.60 -2.11 7.38
CA GLN A 186 -4.13 -2.44 8.70
C GLN A 186 -4.30 -1.18 9.54
N LEU A 187 -5.52 -0.92 9.98
CA LEU A 187 -5.80 0.11 10.97
C LEU A 187 -5.60 -0.46 12.36
N ARG A 188 -4.73 0.15 13.14
CA ARG A 188 -4.40 -0.28 14.50
C ARG A 188 -4.89 0.71 15.55
N ASP A 189 -5.20 0.21 16.73
CA ASP A 189 -5.47 1.08 17.88
C ASP A 189 -4.17 1.75 18.38
N SER A 190 -4.33 2.81 19.16
CA SER A 190 -3.21 3.57 19.73
C SER A 190 -2.63 2.94 21.00
N THR A 191 -3.09 1.74 21.39
CA THR A 191 -2.69 1.09 22.62
C THR A 191 -1.21 0.70 22.57
N GLY A 192 -0.41 1.22 23.48
CA GLY A 192 1.00 0.82 23.62
C GLY A 192 2.02 1.86 23.16
N GLY A 193 1.64 3.02 22.63
CA GLY A 193 2.55 4.14 22.32
C GLY A 193 3.59 3.87 21.22
N ILE A 194 3.73 2.64 20.75
CA ILE A 194 4.61 2.27 19.63
C ILE A 194 3.74 1.85 18.45
N ARG A 195 3.84 2.58 17.35
CA ARG A 195 3.13 2.27 16.10
C ARG A 195 3.48 0.87 15.61
N GLY A 196 2.47 0.15 15.15
CA GLY A 196 2.63 -1.21 14.65
C GLY A 196 2.54 -2.30 15.72
N LEU A 197 2.56 -1.96 17.02
CA LEU A 197 2.30 -2.90 18.11
C LEU A 197 0.85 -2.87 18.60
N GLY A 198 0.06 -1.88 18.17
CA GLY A 198 -1.37 -1.80 18.49
C GLY A 198 -2.16 -2.96 17.90
N LYS A 199 -3.27 -3.31 18.57
CA LYS A 199 -4.19 -4.34 18.08
C LYS A 199 -4.79 -3.91 16.74
N VAL A 200 -4.82 -4.81 15.76
CA VAL A 200 -5.49 -4.57 14.48
C VAL A 200 -6.99 -4.46 14.71
N ASP A 201 -7.55 -3.31 14.40
CA ASP A 201 -8.99 -3.04 14.49
C ASP A 201 -9.70 -3.33 13.17
N LYS A 202 -9.13 -2.86 12.05
CA LYS A 202 -9.66 -3.15 10.71
C LYS A 202 -8.55 -3.51 9.72
N VAL A 203 -8.92 -4.33 8.74
CA VAL A 203 -8.10 -4.67 7.56
C VAL A 203 -8.79 -4.15 6.32
N TYR A 204 -8.01 -3.52 5.45
CA TYR A 204 -8.42 -2.97 4.15
C TYR A 204 -7.63 -3.63 3.03
N LEU A 205 -8.17 -3.69 1.82
CA LEU A 205 -7.30 -3.73 0.65
C LEU A 205 -6.51 -2.41 0.55
N ASP A 206 -5.33 -2.46 0.00
CA ASP A 206 -4.41 -1.31 -0.01
C ASP A 206 -5.05 -0.05 -0.61
N ASN A 207 -5.77 -0.21 -1.68
CA ASN A 207 -6.41 0.88 -2.40
C ASN A 207 -7.73 0.44 -3.06
N PRO A 208 -8.61 1.40 -3.46
CA PRO A 208 -9.90 1.08 -4.07
C PRO A 208 -9.81 0.27 -5.36
N THR A 209 -8.77 0.48 -6.18
CA THR A 209 -8.60 -0.29 -7.43
C THR A 209 -8.49 -1.79 -7.16
N LEU A 210 -7.80 -2.19 -6.08
CA LEU A 210 -7.73 -3.60 -5.69
C LEU A 210 -9.10 -4.17 -5.29
N ILE A 211 -10.03 -3.35 -4.78
CA ILE A 211 -11.40 -3.79 -4.50
C ILE A 211 -12.10 -4.18 -5.81
N TYR A 212 -11.95 -3.37 -6.86
CA TYR A 212 -12.56 -3.66 -8.16
C TYR A 212 -11.94 -4.87 -8.86
N VAL A 213 -10.64 -5.10 -8.69
CA VAL A 213 -9.92 -6.20 -9.35
C VAL A 213 -10.02 -7.51 -8.59
N LEU A 214 -9.98 -7.48 -7.24
CA LEU A 214 -9.93 -8.68 -6.40
C LEU A 214 -11.22 -8.94 -5.63
N GLY A 215 -12.04 -7.90 -5.43
CA GLY A 215 -13.24 -7.94 -4.59
C GLY A 215 -14.44 -8.57 -5.27
N ARG A 216 -15.62 -8.40 -4.66
CA ARG A 216 -16.90 -8.85 -5.20
C ARG A 216 -17.44 -7.84 -6.22
N GLU A 217 -18.13 -8.33 -7.24
CA GLU A 217 -18.76 -7.50 -8.29
C GLU A 217 -19.70 -6.40 -7.72
N ASN A 218 -20.36 -6.65 -6.59
CA ASN A 218 -21.32 -5.74 -5.95
C ASN A 218 -20.82 -5.19 -4.61
N THR A 219 -19.56 -4.73 -4.55
CA THR A 219 -19.06 -4.10 -3.33
C THR A 219 -19.79 -2.80 -3.03
N GLU A 220 -20.25 -2.62 -1.78
CA GLU A 220 -20.98 -1.44 -1.34
C GLU A 220 -20.15 -0.16 -1.51
N THR A 221 -20.79 0.91 -1.94
CA THR A 221 -20.15 2.22 -2.14
C THR A 221 -19.49 2.75 -0.84
N GLY A 222 -20.07 2.45 0.32
CA GLY A 222 -19.49 2.82 1.62
C GLY A 222 -18.12 2.20 1.85
N THR A 223 -17.99 0.91 1.56
CA THR A 223 -16.73 0.14 1.60
C THR A 223 -15.62 0.77 0.75
N ILE A 224 -15.96 1.12 -0.49
CA ILE A 224 -15.01 1.72 -1.43
C ILE A 224 -14.54 3.09 -0.94
N ARG A 225 -15.47 3.92 -0.45
CA ARG A 225 -15.18 5.26 0.08
C ARG A 225 -14.33 5.21 1.35
N GLU A 226 -14.62 4.27 2.25
CA GLU A 226 -13.84 4.08 3.47
C GLU A 226 -12.41 3.66 3.14
N THR A 227 -12.23 2.71 2.21
CA THR A 227 -10.90 2.29 1.74
C THR A 227 -10.15 3.43 1.06
N PHE A 228 -10.81 4.20 0.21
CA PHE A 228 -10.23 5.41 -0.39
C PHE A 228 -9.75 6.39 0.67
N PHE A 229 -10.59 6.72 1.64
CA PHE A 229 -10.24 7.66 2.71
C PHE A 229 -9.05 7.15 3.51
N PHE A 230 -9.05 5.89 3.94
CA PHE A 230 -7.95 5.28 4.66
C PHE A 230 -6.64 5.32 3.85
N ASN A 231 -6.69 4.94 2.57
CA ASN A 231 -5.54 4.96 1.67
C ASN A 231 -4.94 6.37 1.53
N GLN A 232 -5.77 7.39 1.29
CA GLN A 232 -5.29 8.77 1.09
C GLN A 232 -4.75 9.39 2.39
N MET A 233 -5.35 9.09 3.53
CA MET A 233 -4.94 9.69 4.81
C MET A 233 -3.65 9.09 5.35
N ARG A 234 -3.42 7.78 5.21
CA ARG A 234 -2.25 7.10 5.77
C ARG A 234 -0.91 7.52 5.15
N VAL A 235 -0.93 8.10 3.95
CA VAL A 235 0.29 8.56 3.25
C VAL A 235 0.96 9.72 3.98
N HIS A 236 0.17 10.60 4.57
CA HIS A 236 0.67 11.83 5.19
C HIS A 236 0.40 11.91 6.69
N GLN A 237 -0.44 11.04 7.20
CA GLN A 237 -0.89 11.06 8.58
C GLN A 237 -0.84 9.67 9.19
N ASP A 238 -0.59 9.64 10.49
CA ASP A 238 -0.73 8.42 11.26
C ASP A 238 -2.20 8.21 11.58
N VAL A 239 -2.81 7.29 10.86
CA VAL A 239 -4.21 6.93 11.07
C VAL A 239 -4.29 5.86 12.15
N VAL A 240 -4.96 6.19 13.23
CA VAL A 240 -5.22 5.27 14.36
C VAL A 240 -6.70 5.31 14.73
N VAL A 241 -7.18 4.24 15.35
CA VAL A 241 -8.54 4.23 15.92
C VAL A 241 -8.59 5.19 17.12
N SER A 242 -9.54 6.11 17.08
CA SER A 242 -9.89 6.92 18.23
C SER A 242 -11.26 6.48 18.76
N THR A 243 -11.35 6.12 20.04
CA THR A 243 -12.62 5.98 20.73
C THR A 243 -13.02 7.35 21.23
N VAL A 244 -14.12 7.90 20.69
CA VAL A 244 -14.78 9.07 21.28
C VAL A 244 -15.47 8.60 22.55
N SER A 245 -14.97 9.04 23.70
CA SER A 245 -15.60 8.87 25.02
C SER A 245 -16.77 9.83 25.18
#